data_9873b0ca752c816c799562e2d160c43f
#
_entry.id   9873b0ca752c816c799562e2d160c43f
#
_cell.length_a   1.000
_cell.length_b   1.000
_cell.length_c   1.000
_cell.angle_alpha   90.00
_cell.angle_beta   90.00
_cell.angle_gamma   90.00
#
_symmetry.space_group_name_H-M   'P 1'
#
loop_
_entity.id
_entity.type
_entity.pdbx_description
1 polymer ?
#
loop_
_entity_poly.entity_id
_entity_poly.type
_entity_poly.pdbx_seq_one_letter_code
_entity_poly.pdbx_strand_id
1 'polypeptide(L)'
;MAQITAAMVKQLREMTDSPMMECKKALVEADGDMDAAVDVLRKNGLAKAAKKAGRETNEGAVAAFVSEDGKSGALLELSCETDFVGSNAKFTGFASKVAEVVATTEPADVDALLEKPMGEETVSSELTEMIHIMGENMKIARFAARKAENGALASYIHMGGKIGVLVEFAFEKAETAQADSFKTFAHDVALQVAAVAPICATRDQVPAETVEHEKEIYMAQAAESGKPEAIQEMMAVGRLEKFYKQSVLTEQEFIKDSSLTIKKYAEQVSKELGDTITVVAFDRLVRGE
;
A
#
# COMPACT_ATOMS: atom_id res chain seq x y z
N MET A 1 -15.33 -30.10 37.98
CA MET A 1 -14.37 -29.19 37.29
C MET A 1 -13.19 -30.05 36.86
N ALA A 2 -12.93 -30.10 35.59
CA ALA A 2 -11.77 -30.81 35.05
C ALA A 2 -10.47 -30.17 35.56
N GLN A 3 -9.45 -30.98 35.81
CA GLN A 3 -8.13 -30.46 36.22
C GLN A 3 -7.40 -29.88 34.99
N ILE A 4 -7.35 -28.55 34.88
CA ILE A 4 -6.65 -27.88 33.81
C ILE A 4 -5.14 -28.00 34.00
N THR A 5 -4.47 -28.73 33.11
CA THR A 5 -3.04 -28.98 33.15
C THR A 5 -2.25 -27.94 32.35
N ALA A 6 -0.98 -27.73 32.67
CA ALA A 6 -0.09 -26.85 31.88
C ALA A 6 0.07 -27.32 30.42
N ALA A 7 -0.03 -28.63 30.19
CA ALA A 7 0.02 -29.20 28.83
C ALA A 7 -1.20 -28.79 27.99
N MET A 8 -2.40 -28.83 28.56
CA MET A 8 -3.63 -28.35 27.89
C MET A 8 -3.55 -26.86 27.53
N VAL A 9 -3.05 -26.05 28.47
CA VAL A 9 -2.87 -24.61 28.23
C VAL A 9 -1.86 -24.37 27.10
N LYS A 10 -0.75 -25.12 27.08
CA LYS A 10 0.24 -25.05 26.01
C LYS A 10 -0.34 -25.47 24.68
N GLN A 11 -1.09 -26.57 24.63
CA GLN A 11 -1.73 -27.08 23.42
C GLN A 11 -2.73 -26.05 22.86
N LEU A 12 -3.61 -25.49 23.68
CA LEU A 12 -4.58 -24.48 23.24
C LEU A 12 -3.86 -23.22 22.71
N ARG A 13 -2.76 -22.84 23.36
CA ARG A 13 -1.93 -21.72 22.88
C ARG A 13 -1.27 -22.02 21.53
N GLU A 14 -0.78 -23.22 21.31
CA GLU A 14 -0.17 -23.63 20.03
C GLU A 14 -1.23 -23.68 18.91
N MET A 15 -2.48 -23.97 19.23
CA MET A 15 -3.59 -23.97 18.27
C MET A 15 -4.10 -22.56 17.93
N THR A 16 -4.10 -21.62 18.90
CA THR A 16 -4.80 -20.32 18.77
C THR A 16 -3.89 -19.11 18.83
N ASP A 17 -2.59 -19.28 19.09
CA ASP A 17 -1.63 -18.19 19.36
C ASP A 17 -2.07 -17.21 20.46
N SER A 18 -3.16 -17.48 21.17
CA SER A 18 -3.71 -16.64 22.22
C SER A 18 -2.79 -16.54 23.45
N PRO A 19 -2.84 -15.45 24.23
CA PRO A 19 -2.05 -15.30 25.44
C PRO A 19 -2.29 -16.44 26.43
N MET A 20 -1.21 -17.00 27.03
CA MET A 20 -1.27 -18.18 27.91
C MET A 20 -2.31 -18.09 29.03
N MET A 21 -2.44 -16.92 29.66
CA MET A 21 -3.42 -16.71 30.75
C MET A 21 -4.87 -16.71 30.24
N GLU A 22 -5.08 -16.33 29.00
CA GLU A 22 -6.40 -16.39 28.36
C GLU A 22 -6.77 -17.81 27.98
N CYS A 23 -5.83 -18.58 27.42
CA CYS A 23 -6.01 -20.01 27.19
C CYS A 23 -6.37 -20.75 28.50
N LYS A 24 -5.69 -20.43 29.62
CA LYS A 24 -6.02 -21.03 30.92
C LYS A 24 -7.44 -20.66 31.37
N LYS A 25 -7.86 -19.39 31.25
CA LYS A 25 -9.21 -18.95 31.62
C LYS A 25 -10.27 -19.62 30.76
N ALA A 26 -10.05 -19.69 29.43
CA ALA A 26 -10.95 -20.32 28.48
C ALA A 26 -11.14 -21.79 28.79
N LEU A 27 -10.04 -22.52 29.08
CA LEU A 27 -10.12 -23.94 29.48
C LEU A 27 -10.87 -24.12 30.80
N VAL A 28 -10.72 -23.23 31.76
CA VAL A 28 -11.48 -23.29 33.02
C VAL A 28 -12.97 -23.06 32.75
N GLU A 29 -13.33 -22.11 31.93
CA GLU A 29 -14.72 -21.80 31.54
C GLU A 29 -15.36 -22.95 30.74
N ALA A 30 -14.57 -23.60 29.88
CA ALA A 30 -14.98 -24.75 29.06
C ALA A 30 -14.87 -26.10 29.79
N ASP A 31 -14.61 -26.12 31.11
CA ASP A 31 -14.41 -27.32 31.92
C ASP A 31 -13.41 -28.33 31.30
N GLY A 32 -12.38 -27.81 30.61
CA GLY A 32 -11.30 -28.59 29.98
C GLY A 32 -11.57 -29.06 28.55
N ASP A 33 -12.70 -28.74 27.96
CA ASP A 33 -12.99 -29.03 26.57
C ASP A 33 -12.23 -28.04 25.66
N MET A 34 -11.44 -28.60 24.73
CA MET A 34 -10.57 -27.81 23.83
C MET A 34 -11.35 -26.99 22.81
N ASP A 35 -12.35 -27.59 22.18
CA ASP A 35 -13.14 -26.95 21.13
C ASP A 35 -14.01 -25.84 21.72
N ALA A 36 -14.66 -26.14 22.86
CA ALA A 36 -15.40 -25.10 23.60
C ALA A 36 -14.48 -23.98 24.10
N ALA A 37 -13.24 -24.25 24.47
CA ALA A 37 -12.28 -23.23 24.88
C ALA A 37 -11.86 -22.33 23.72
N VAL A 38 -11.74 -22.85 22.49
CA VAL A 38 -11.53 -22.05 21.27
C VAL A 38 -12.70 -21.08 21.07
N ASP A 39 -13.95 -21.55 21.19
CA ASP A 39 -15.14 -20.70 21.07
C ASP A 39 -15.19 -19.60 22.12
N VAL A 40 -14.78 -19.90 23.37
CA VAL A 40 -14.65 -18.91 24.44
C VAL A 40 -13.61 -17.85 24.10
N LEU A 41 -12.46 -18.26 23.57
CA LEU A 41 -11.41 -17.32 23.13
C LEU A 41 -11.91 -16.40 21.99
N ARG A 42 -12.61 -16.94 20.99
CA ARG A 42 -13.22 -16.16 19.90
C ARG A 42 -14.22 -15.11 20.43
N LYS A 43 -15.16 -15.51 21.29
CA LYS A 43 -16.13 -14.58 21.89
C LYS A 43 -15.44 -13.48 22.72
N ASN A 44 -14.44 -13.85 23.50
CA ASN A 44 -13.66 -12.92 24.30
C ASN A 44 -12.81 -11.97 23.42
N GLY A 45 -12.30 -12.46 22.29
CA GLY A 45 -11.58 -11.67 21.28
C GLY A 45 -12.43 -10.55 20.69
N LEU A 46 -13.65 -10.89 20.25
CA LEU A 46 -14.65 -9.91 19.76
C LEU A 46 -14.95 -8.82 20.79
N ALA A 47 -15.21 -9.20 22.02
CA ALA A 47 -15.52 -8.24 23.10
C ALA A 47 -14.34 -7.31 23.42
N LYS A 48 -13.10 -7.80 23.30
CA LYS A 48 -11.88 -7.01 23.52
C LYS A 48 -11.57 -6.10 22.34
N ALA A 49 -11.73 -6.57 21.12
CA ALA A 49 -11.58 -5.76 19.92
C ALA A 49 -12.56 -4.56 19.96
N ALA A 50 -13.83 -4.81 20.28
CA ALA A 50 -14.83 -3.74 20.44
C ALA A 50 -14.44 -2.69 21.48
N LYS A 51 -13.85 -3.11 22.61
CA LYS A 51 -13.37 -2.18 23.65
C LYS A 51 -12.17 -1.35 23.21
N LYS A 52 -11.38 -1.83 22.26
CA LYS A 52 -10.18 -1.14 21.75
C LYS A 52 -10.48 -0.28 20.53
N ALA A 53 -11.59 -0.48 19.83
CA ALA A 53 -11.92 0.16 18.55
C ALA A 53 -11.82 1.70 18.57
N GLY A 54 -12.01 2.35 19.74
CA GLY A 54 -11.87 3.79 19.91
C GLY A 54 -10.45 4.29 20.19
N ARG A 55 -9.45 3.40 20.27
CA ARG A 55 -8.05 3.83 20.49
C ARG A 55 -7.43 4.31 19.19
N GLU A 56 -6.58 5.32 19.30
CA GLU A 56 -5.84 5.85 18.14
C GLU A 56 -4.82 4.83 17.63
N THR A 57 -4.69 4.78 16.32
CA THR A 57 -3.76 3.90 15.59
C THR A 57 -2.90 4.74 14.66
N ASN A 58 -1.84 5.34 15.20
CA ASN A 58 -0.95 6.26 14.48
C ASN A 58 0.28 5.57 13.88
N GLU A 59 0.45 4.29 14.19
CA GLU A 59 1.51 3.43 13.67
C GLU A 59 0.93 2.36 12.74
N GLY A 60 1.77 1.49 12.17
CA GLY A 60 1.34 0.42 11.28
C GLY A 60 2.30 0.21 10.12
N ALA A 61 1.80 -0.37 9.03
CA ALA A 61 2.56 -0.57 7.81
C ALA A 61 1.68 -0.55 6.55
N VAL A 62 2.27 -0.09 5.45
CA VAL A 62 1.75 -0.32 4.10
C VAL A 62 2.31 -1.64 3.60
N ALA A 63 1.44 -2.51 3.12
CA ALA A 63 1.76 -3.75 2.42
C ALA A 63 1.39 -3.64 0.94
N ALA A 64 2.05 -4.42 0.12
CA ALA A 64 1.78 -4.53 -1.30
C ALA A 64 1.62 -6.00 -1.70
N PHE A 65 0.79 -6.24 -2.70
CA PHE A 65 0.67 -7.50 -3.40
C PHE A 65 0.64 -7.24 -4.91
N VAL A 66 1.31 -8.09 -5.66
CA VAL A 66 1.22 -8.17 -7.13
C VAL A 66 1.13 -9.64 -7.49
N SER A 67 0.16 -10.01 -8.31
CA SER A 67 -0.03 -11.39 -8.79
C SER A 67 1.18 -11.87 -9.59
N GLU A 68 1.39 -13.19 -9.67
CA GLU A 68 2.53 -13.79 -10.37
C GLU A 68 2.59 -13.41 -11.85
N ASP A 69 1.43 -13.22 -12.48
CA ASP A 69 1.32 -12.76 -13.88
C ASP A 69 1.50 -11.24 -14.04
N GLY A 70 1.63 -10.51 -12.93
CA GLY A 70 1.77 -9.06 -12.89
C GLY A 70 0.52 -8.28 -13.27
N LYS A 71 -0.65 -8.94 -13.37
CA LYS A 71 -1.88 -8.31 -13.90
C LYS A 71 -2.75 -7.65 -12.83
N SER A 72 -2.71 -8.14 -11.61
CA SER A 72 -3.49 -7.61 -10.49
C SER A 72 -2.57 -7.22 -9.36
N GLY A 73 -2.84 -6.12 -8.70
CA GLY A 73 -2.04 -5.70 -7.55
C GLY A 73 -2.79 -4.74 -6.64
N ALA A 74 -2.32 -4.64 -5.41
CA ALA A 74 -2.88 -3.74 -4.42
C ALA A 74 -1.82 -3.21 -3.46
N LEU A 75 -2.12 -2.04 -2.90
CA LEU A 75 -1.53 -1.51 -1.68
C LEU A 75 -2.58 -1.51 -0.58
N LEU A 76 -2.16 -1.76 0.64
CA LEU A 76 -3.01 -1.71 1.82
C LEU A 76 -2.27 -1.05 2.97
N GLU A 77 -2.91 -0.09 3.65
CA GLU A 77 -2.44 0.47 4.90
C GLU A 77 -3.18 -0.19 6.07
N LEU A 78 -2.44 -0.95 6.88
CA LEU A 78 -2.90 -1.51 8.15
C LEU A 78 -2.30 -0.69 9.29
N SER A 79 -3.14 -0.09 10.13
CA SER A 79 -2.69 0.73 11.26
C SER A 79 -2.84 0.00 12.60
N CYS A 80 -1.97 0.34 13.57
CA CYS A 80 -1.91 -0.18 14.93
C CYS A 80 -1.51 0.92 15.93
N GLU A 81 -1.48 0.59 17.22
CA GLU A 81 -1.16 1.57 18.27
C GLU A 81 0.35 1.88 18.34
N THR A 82 1.24 0.86 18.16
CA THR A 82 2.69 1.01 18.33
C THR A 82 3.50 0.53 17.12
N ASP A 83 4.70 1.08 16.96
CA ASP A 83 5.68 0.66 15.97
C ASP A 83 6.22 -0.77 16.22
N PHE A 84 6.21 -1.24 17.47
CA PHE A 84 6.56 -2.63 17.81
C PHE A 84 5.62 -3.63 17.12
N VAL A 85 4.31 -3.37 17.16
CA VAL A 85 3.33 -4.18 16.45
C VAL A 85 3.43 -3.95 14.95
N GLY A 86 3.56 -2.72 14.48
CA GLY A 86 3.69 -2.37 13.07
C GLY A 86 4.87 -3.06 12.37
N SER A 87 5.97 -3.35 13.11
CA SER A 87 7.14 -4.09 12.61
C SER A 87 7.08 -5.61 12.84
N ASN A 88 6.04 -6.11 13.51
CA ASN A 88 5.92 -7.53 13.81
C ASN A 88 5.62 -8.37 12.55
N ALA A 89 6.32 -9.50 12.37
CA ALA A 89 6.18 -10.36 11.20
C ALA A 89 4.75 -10.91 11.00
N LYS A 90 4.00 -11.18 12.08
CA LYS A 90 2.59 -11.61 11.96
C LYS A 90 1.71 -10.48 11.47
N PHE A 91 1.93 -9.25 11.96
CA PHE A 91 1.19 -8.07 11.53
C PHE A 91 1.44 -7.76 10.05
N THR A 92 2.70 -7.69 9.63
CA THR A 92 3.05 -7.42 8.22
C THR A 92 2.62 -8.56 7.31
N GLY A 93 2.70 -9.82 7.76
CA GLY A 93 2.21 -10.97 7.02
C GLY A 93 0.67 -10.97 6.85
N PHE A 94 -0.07 -10.55 7.88
CA PHE A 94 -1.51 -10.34 7.78
C PHE A 94 -1.84 -9.21 6.79
N ALA A 95 -1.17 -8.06 6.89
CA ALA A 95 -1.34 -6.94 5.94
C ALA A 95 -1.11 -7.37 4.48
N SER A 96 -0.08 -8.20 4.22
CA SER A 96 0.20 -8.73 2.88
C SER A 96 -0.91 -9.65 2.37
N LYS A 97 -1.45 -10.53 3.23
CA LYS A 97 -2.57 -11.39 2.86
C LYS A 97 -3.85 -10.59 2.57
N VAL A 98 -4.13 -9.55 3.35
CA VAL A 98 -5.27 -8.66 3.08
C VAL A 98 -5.07 -7.89 1.77
N ALA A 99 -3.83 -7.44 1.46
CA ALA A 99 -3.52 -6.84 0.16
C ALA A 99 -3.77 -7.80 -1.01
N GLU A 100 -3.49 -9.10 -0.84
CA GLU A 100 -3.83 -10.15 -1.81
C GLU A 100 -5.36 -10.28 -1.99
N VAL A 101 -6.13 -10.26 -0.90
CA VAL A 101 -7.60 -10.26 -0.97
C VAL A 101 -8.11 -9.03 -1.73
N VAL A 102 -7.55 -7.85 -1.47
CA VAL A 102 -7.90 -6.63 -2.24
C VAL A 102 -7.64 -6.81 -3.72
N ALA A 103 -6.43 -7.27 -4.11
CA ALA A 103 -6.04 -7.43 -5.51
C ALA A 103 -6.89 -8.47 -6.26
N THR A 104 -7.37 -9.49 -5.57
CA THR A 104 -8.11 -10.62 -6.18
C THR A 104 -9.62 -10.42 -6.17
N THR A 105 -10.16 -9.65 -5.23
CA THR A 105 -11.63 -9.50 -5.06
C THR A 105 -12.15 -8.10 -5.36
N GLU A 106 -11.27 -7.11 -5.54
CA GLU A 106 -11.58 -5.72 -5.90
C GLU A 106 -12.75 -5.14 -5.10
N PRO A 107 -12.66 -5.08 -3.78
CA PRO A 107 -13.73 -4.52 -2.96
C PRO A 107 -13.88 -3.02 -3.24
N ALA A 108 -15.12 -2.52 -3.16
CA ALA A 108 -15.41 -1.11 -3.44
C ALA A 108 -14.84 -0.17 -2.36
N ASP A 109 -14.81 -0.63 -1.11
CA ASP A 109 -14.36 0.11 0.07
C ASP A 109 -13.90 -0.84 1.19
N VAL A 110 -13.49 -0.27 2.32
CA VAL A 110 -13.01 -1.04 3.47
C VAL A 110 -14.12 -1.90 4.06
N ASP A 111 -15.36 -1.43 4.10
CA ASP A 111 -16.48 -2.19 4.65
C ASP A 111 -16.75 -3.44 3.79
N ALA A 112 -16.76 -3.28 2.47
CA ALA A 112 -16.86 -4.40 1.54
C ALA A 112 -15.66 -5.37 1.63
N LEU A 113 -14.45 -4.87 1.89
CA LEU A 113 -13.27 -5.69 2.11
C LEU A 113 -13.39 -6.54 3.37
N LEU A 114 -13.89 -5.99 4.46
CA LEU A 114 -14.04 -6.70 5.73
C LEU A 114 -14.94 -7.95 5.61
N GLU A 115 -15.88 -7.96 4.68
CA GLU A 115 -16.78 -9.08 4.41
C GLU A 115 -16.20 -10.12 3.44
N LYS A 116 -15.03 -9.85 2.82
CA LYS A 116 -14.42 -10.78 1.87
C LYS A 116 -13.86 -12.02 2.56
N PRO A 117 -13.93 -13.20 1.90
CA PRO A 117 -13.33 -14.42 2.42
C PRO A 117 -11.80 -14.29 2.44
N MET A 118 -11.21 -14.81 3.50
CA MET A 118 -9.76 -14.94 3.70
C MET A 118 -9.49 -16.30 4.35
N GLY A 119 -9.24 -17.33 3.53
CA GLY A 119 -9.23 -18.72 3.97
C GLY A 119 -10.64 -19.22 4.30
N GLU A 120 -10.81 -19.78 5.50
CA GLU A 120 -12.11 -20.28 5.99
C GLU A 120 -12.95 -19.19 6.67
N GLU A 121 -12.37 -18.04 6.95
CA GLU A 121 -12.98 -16.93 7.67
C GLU A 121 -13.13 -15.68 6.77
N THR A 122 -13.58 -14.57 7.34
CA THR A 122 -13.61 -13.25 6.67
C THR A 122 -12.41 -12.41 7.11
N VAL A 123 -12.07 -11.36 6.31
CA VAL A 123 -11.06 -10.37 6.69
C VAL A 123 -11.37 -9.75 8.05
N SER A 124 -12.64 -9.47 8.35
CA SER A 124 -13.10 -8.94 9.65
C SER A 124 -12.83 -9.90 10.81
N SER A 125 -13.08 -11.19 10.61
CA SER A 125 -12.81 -12.23 11.61
C SER A 125 -11.31 -12.34 11.91
N GLU A 126 -10.49 -12.42 10.88
CA GLU A 126 -9.03 -12.50 10.99
C GLU A 126 -8.42 -11.24 11.61
N LEU A 127 -8.94 -10.05 11.26
CA LEU A 127 -8.52 -8.78 11.88
C LEU A 127 -8.84 -8.78 13.39
N THR A 128 -10.01 -9.26 13.76
CA THR A 128 -10.41 -9.40 15.18
C THR A 128 -9.47 -10.33 15.94
N GLU A 129 -9.09 -11.44 15.32
CA GLU A 129 -8.14 -12.37 15.92
C GLU A 129 -6.74 -11.74 16.05
N MET A 130 -6.28 -10.99 15.06
CA MET A 130 -5.02 -10.24 15.15
C MET A 130 -5.04 -9.22 16.29
N ILE A 131 -6.14 -8.47 16.48
CA ILE A 131 -6.34 -7.55 17.62
C ILE A 131 -6.28 -8.30 18.95
N HIS A 132 -6.81 -9.52 19.01
CA HIS A 132 -6.77 -10.38 20.20
C HIS A 132 -5.34 -10.84 20.51
N ILE A 133 -4.63 -11.37 19.51
CA ILE A 133 -3.27 -11.93 19.65
C ILE A 133 -2.26 -10.82 19.99
N MET A 134 -2.27 -9.71 19.28
CA MET A 134 -1.32 -8.61 19.47
C MET A 134 -1.64 -7.74 20.67
N GLY A 135 -2.90 -7.73 21.11
CA GLY A 135 -3.31 -6.94 22.26
C GLY A 135 -3.51 -5.45 21.99
N GLU A 136 -3.39 -4.99 20.76
CA GLU A 136 -3.57 -3.61 20.31
C GLU A 136 -4.79 -3.43 19.40
N ASN A 137 -5.30 -2.20 19.30
CA ASN A 137 -6.26 -1.84 18.28
C ASN A 137 -5.59 -1.86 16.90
N MET A 138 -6.31 -2.33 15.91
CA MET A 138 -5.87 -2.35 14.50
C MET A 138 -7.05 -2.03 13.60
N LYS A 139 -6.77 -1.39 12.48
CA LYS A 139 -7.77 -1.13 11.44
C LYS A 139 -7.13 -1.07 10.06
N ILE A 140 -7.85 -1.51 9.07
CA ILE A 140 -7.53 -1.22 7.68
C ILE A 140 -7.87 0.25 7.46
N ALA A 141 -6.85 1.09 7.24
CA ALA A 141 -7.04 2.52 7.06
C ALA A 141 -7.55 2.84 5.65
N ARG A 142 -6.91 2.24 4.65
CA ARG A 142 -7.25 2.41 3.23
C ARG A 142 -6.52 1.36 2.39
N PHE A 143 -6.93 1.27 1.13
CA PHE A 143 -6.24 0.47 0.12
C PHE A 143 -6.35 1.13 -1.25
N ALA A 144 -5.54 0.67 -2.20
CA ALA A 144 -5.64 0.95 -3.61
C ALA A 144 -5.46 -0.36 -4.39
N ALA A 145 -6.23 -0.56 -5.45
CA ALA A 145 -6.13 -1.74 -6.32
C ALA A 145 -5.98 -1.31 -7.77
N ARG A 146 -5.18 -2.08 -8.54
CA ARG A 146 -5.00 -1.87 -9.98
C ARG A 146 -5.03 -3.18 -10.74
N LYS A 147 -5.49 -3.07 -11.99
CA LYS A 147 -5.35 -4.11 -13.00
C LYS A 147 -4.63 -3.58 -14.23
N ALA A 148 -3.65 -4.31 -14.71
CA ALA A 148 -2.97 -4.03 -15.97
C ALA A 148 -3.57 -4.90 -17.08
N GLU A 149 -4.37 -4.32 -17.96
CA GLU A 149 -4.92 -5.06 -19.11
C GLU A 149 -3.81 -5.43 -20.10
N ASN A 150 -3.06 -4.44 -20.56
CA ASN A 150 -1.96 -4.61 -21.52
C ASN A 150 -0.66 -4.12 -20.86
N GLY A 151 0.06 -5.01 -20.15
CA GLY A 151 1.27 -4.62 -19.45
C GLY A 151 1.46 -5.39 -18.16
N ALA A 152 2.05 -4.76 -17.16
CA ALA A 152 2.26 -5.34 -15.83
C ALA A 152 2.28 -4.28 -14.73
N LEU A 153 2.06 -4.74 -13.51
CA LEU A 153 2.21 -3.97 -12.29
C LEU A 153 3.55 -4.27 -11.63
N ALA A 154 4.11 -3.27 -10.97
CA ALA A 154 5.25 -3.44 -10.08
C ALA A 154 5.00 -2.69 -8.77
N SER A 155 5.45 -3.27 -7.66
CA SER A 155 5.32 -2.65 -6.34
C SER A 155 6.67 -2.43 -5.68
N TYR A 156 6.71 -1.46 -4.77
CA TYR A 156 7.87 -1.18 -3.95
C TYR A 156 7.44 -0.76 -2.54
N ILE A 157 8.02 -1.40 -1.54
CA ILE A 157 7.83 -1.05 -0.12
C ILE A 157 9.11 -0.42 0.41
N HIS A 158 9.00 0.79 0.91
CA HIS A 158 10.11 1.57 1.46
C HIS A 158 10.07 1.65 2.97
N MET A 159 11.28 1.61 3.59
CA MET A 159 11.48 1.77 5.04
C MET A 159 10.57 0.88 5.89
N GLY A 160 10.47 -0.41 5.53
CA GLY A 160 9.73 -1.38 6.34
C GLY A 160 8.20 -1.12 6.41
N GLY A 161 7.62 -0.60 5.33
CA GLY A 161 6.19 -0.34 5.26
C GLY A 161 5.78 1.10 5.57
N LYS A 162 6.73 2.05 5.65
CA LYS A 162 6.36 3.48 5.78
C LYS A 162 5.75 4.05 4.52
N ILE A 163 6.24 3.61 3.35
CA ILE A 163 5.71 4.01 2.05
C ILE A 163 5.52 2.77 1.19
N GLY A 164 4.38 2.67 0.54
CA GLY A 164 4.10 1.67 -0.49
C GLY A 164 3.79 2.33 -1.81
N VAL A 165 4.28 1.75 -2.89
CA VAL A 165 4.07 2.21 -4.25
C VAL A 165 3.63 1.03 -5.12
N LEU A 166 2.63 1.26 -5.98
CA LEU A 166 2.17 0.36 -7.02
C LEU A 166 2.17 1.13 -8.33
N VAL A 167 2.90 0.65 -9.32
CA VAL A 167 3.03 1.31 -10.64
C VAL A 167 2.47 0.41 -11.71
N GLU A 168 1.69 0.98 -12.61
CA GLU A 168 1.14 0.34 -13.80
C GLU A 168 1.96 0.72 -15.04
N PHE A 169 2.39 -0.31 -15.78
CA PHE A 169 3.09 -0.17 -17.05
C PHE A 169 2.24 -0.79 -18.15
N ALA A 170 2.25 -0.16 -19.35
CA ALA A 170 1.69 -0.74 -20.55
C ALA A 170 2.80 -1.09 -21.55
N PHE A 171 2.64 -2.22 -22.24
CA PHE A 171 3.48 -2.71 -23.33
C PHE A 171 2.72 -3.75 -24.15
N GLU A 172 3.21 -4.06 -25.36
CA GLU A 172 2.48 -4.94 -26.31
C GLU A 172 2.87 -6.42 -26.18
N LYS A 173 4.14 -6.71 -25.84
CA LYS A 173 4.69 -8.07 -25.85
C LYS A 173 4.67 -8.69 -24.46
N ALA A 174 4.04 -9.84 -24.29
CA ALA A 174 3.94 -10.53 -23.00
C ALA A 174 5.32 -10.87 -22.39
N GLU A 175 6.32 -11.17 -23.23
CA GLU A 175 7.70 -11.47 -22.80
C GLU A 175 8.40 -10.28 -22.16
N THR A 176 7.98 -9.04 -22.45
CA THR A 176 8.54 -7.82 -21.83
C THR A 176 8.47 -7.86 -20.31
N ALA A 177 7.37 -8.37 -19.73
CA ALA A 177 7.22 -8.52 -18.27
C ALA A 177 8.29 -9.40 -17.62
N GLN A 178 8.86 -10.34 -18.37
CA GLN A 178 9.84 -11.29 -17.83
C GLN A 178 11.28 -10.84 -18.03
N ALA A 179 11.52 -9.82 -18.87
CA ALA A 179 12.85 -9.29 -19.14
C ALA A 179 13.47 -8.62 -17.91
N ASP A 180 14.74 -8.92 -17.62
CA ASP A 180 15.43 -8.35 -16.45
C ASP A 180 15.61 -6.84 -16.55
N SER A 181 15.80 -6.30 -17.76
CA SER A 181 15.85 -4.86 -17.99
C SER A 181 14.51 -4.17 -17.68
N PHE A 182 13.37 -4.80 -18.02
CA PHE A 182 12.06 -4.29 -17.61
C PHE A 182 11.88 -4.36 -16.08
N LYS A 183 12.20 -5.48 -15.46
CA LYS A 183 12.07 -5.64 -13.99
C LYS A 183 12.91 -4.60 -13.24
N THR A 184 14.13 -4.33 -13.71
CA THR A 184 15.00 -3.29 -13.16
C THR A 184 14.38 -1.90 -13.34
N PHE A 185 13.93 -1.58 -14.55
CA PHE A 185 13.26 -0.32 -14.83
C PHE A 185 12.01 -0.12 -13.98
N ALA A 186 11.14 -1.13 -13.89
CA ALA A 186 9.91 -1.08 -13.13
C ALA A 186 10.16 -0.85 -11.62
N HIS A 187 11.17 -1.54 -11.06
CA HIS A 187 11.62 -1.31 -9.69
C HIS A 187 12.16 0.11 -9.49
N ASP A 188 12.96 0.61 -10.42
CA ASP A 188 13.57 1.94 -10.36
C ASP A 188 12.50 3.04 -10.44
N VAL A 189 11.48 2.87 -11.28
CA VAL A 189 10.33 3.78 -11.36
C VAL A 189 9.54 3.79 -10.06
N ALA A 190 9.26 2.63 -9.48
CA ALA A 190 8.56 2.56 -8.20
C ALA A 190 9.35 3.21 -7.05
N LEU A 191 10.69 3.04 -7.05
CA LEU A 191 11.59 3.71 -6.11
C LEU A 191 11.60 5.23 -6.33
N GLN A 192 11.58 5.71 -7.58
CA GLN A 192 11.44 7.13 -7.92
C GLN A 192 10.15 7.71 -7.32
N VAL A 193 9.01 7.04 -7.53
CA VAL A 193 7.72 7.48 -6.96
C VAL A 193 7.76 7.56 -5.44
N ALA A 194 8.37 6.57 -4.78
CA ALA A 194 8.53 6.58 -3.33
C ALA A 194 9.35 7.79 -2.84
N ALA A 195 10.46 8.09 -3.53
CA ALA A 195 11.43 9.08 -3.12
C ALA A 195 11.00 10.53 -3.42
N VAL A 196 10.41 10.79 -4.60
CA VAL A 196 10.17 12.15 -5.10
C VAL A 196 8.69 12.55 -5.03
N ALA A 197 7.80 11.59 -4.75
CA ALA A 197 6.34 11.80 -4.59
C ALA A 197 5.71 12.64 -5.73
N PRO A 198 5.81 12.21 -7.00
CA PRO A 198 5.13 12.89 -8.09
C PRO A 198 3.61 12.87 -7.88
N ILE A 199 2.90 13.82 -8.50
CA ILE A 199 1.44 13.93 -8.37
C ILE A 199 0.70 13.02 -9.37
N CYS A 200 1.32 12.72 -10.52
CA CYS A 200 0.77 11.86 -11.57
C CYS A 200 1.89 11.29 -12.44
N ALA A 201 1.55 10.31 -13.31
CA ALA A 201 2.53 9.68 -14.18
C ALA A 201 2.86 10.56 -15.41
N THR A 202 1.87 11.15 -16.05
CA THR A 202 2.00 11.92 -17.30
C THR A 202 1.36 13.29 -17.19
N ARG A 203 1.79 14.23 -18.04
CA ARG A 203 1.36 15.63 -18.00
C ARG A 203 -0.16 15.83 -18.21
N ASP A 204 -0.76 15.01 -19.03
CA ASP A 204 -2.20 15.02 -19.32
C ASP A 204 -3.07 14.57 -18.14
N GLN A 205 -2.48 13.93 -17.14
CA GLN A 205 -3.14 13.53 -15.90
C GLN A 205 -3.14 14.63 -14.83
N VAL A 206 -2.40 15.72 -15.04
CA VAL A 206 -2.44 16.86 -14.09
C VAL A 206 -3.83 17.52 -14.18
N PRO A 207 -4.58 17.64 -13.07
CA PRO A 207 -5.89 18.28 -13.10
C PRO A 207 -5.81 19.69 -13.67
N ALA A 208 -6.73 20.04 -14.58
CA ALA A 208 -6.76 21.36 -15.20
C ALA A 208 -6.82 22.49 -14.17
N GLU A 209 -7.57 22.32 -13.10
CA GLU A 209 -7.67 23.25 -11.98
C GLU A 209 -6.30 23.49 -11.32
N THR A 210 -5.49 22.45 -11.14
CA THR A 210 -4.13 22.56 -10.60
C THR A 210 -3.25 23.39 -11.55
N VAL A 211 -3.33 23.12 -12.86
CA VAL A 211 -2.54 23.86 -13.87
C VAL A 211 -2.94 25.34 -13.91
N GLU A 212 -4.23 25.64 -13.87
CA GLU A 212 -4.74 27.02 -13.85
C GLU A 212 -4.31 27.76 -12.58
N HIS A 213 -4.42 27.11 -11.43
CA HIS A 213 -3.99 27.68 -10.15
C HIS A 213 -2.49 27.99 -10.12
N GLU A 214 -1.64 27.05 -10.54
CA GLU A 214 -0.20 27.28 -10.63
C GLU A 214 0.13 28.42 -11.62
N LYS A 215 -0.57 28.47 -12.76
CA LYS A 215 -0.41 29.55 -13.73
C LYS A 215 -0.76 30.91 -13.17
N GLU A 216 -1.85 31.04 -12.42
CA GLU A 216 -2.24 32.27 -11.74
C GLU A 216 -1.18 32.72 -10.73
N ILE A 217 -0.66 31.81 -9.91
CA ILE A 217 0.41 32.09 -8.96
C ILE A 217 1.66 32.60 -9.70
N TYR A 218 2.07 31.92 -10.78
CA TYR A 218 3.27 32.31 -11.52
C TYR A 218 3.10 33.61 -12.27
N MET A 219 1.90 33.95 -12.76
CA MET A 219 1.60 35.26 -13.34
C MET A 219 1.66 36.37 -12.30
N ALA A 220 1.06 36.18 -11.12
CA ALA A 220 1.14 37.12 -10.01
C ALA A 220 2.60 37.39 -9.60
N GLN A 221 3.40 36.36 -9.44
CA GLN A 221 4.84 36.48 -9.13
C GLN A 221 5.64 37.14 -10.26
N ALA A 222 5.27 36.93 -11.53
CA ALA A 222 5.92 37.57 -12.66
C ALA A 222 5.58 39.06 -12.72
N ALA A 223 4.37 39.47 -12.38
CA ALA A 223 3.92 40.86 -12.31
C ALA A 223 4.77 41.69 -11.32
N GLU A 224 5.18 41.11 -10.19
CA GLU A 224 6.07 41.76 -9.21
C GLU A 224 7.44 42.15 -9.79
N SER A 225 7.86 41.52 -10.88
CA SER A 225 9.14 41.82 -11.54
C SER A 225 9.19 43.21 -12.23
N GLY A 226 8.05 43.86 -12.43
CA GLY A 226 7.92 45.12 -13.14
C GLY A 226 8.29 45.09 -14.64
N LYS A 227 8.44 43.86 -15.21
CA LYS A 227 8.78 43.68 -16.63
C LYS A 227 7.56 43.85 -17.53
N PRO A 228 7.75 44.07 -18.85
CA PRO A 228 6.65 44.09 -19.81
C PRO A 228 5.82 42.81 -19.76
N GLU A 229 4.51 42.90 -20.01
CA GLU A 229 3.53 41.81 -19.91
C GLU A 229 3.96 40.55 -20.69
N ALA A 230 4.44 40.71 -21.92
CA ALA A 230 4.95 39.59 -22.71
C ALA A 230 6.13 38.83 -22.06
N ILE A 231 6.96 39.52 -21.26
CA ILE A 231 8.06 38.92 -20.49
C ILE A 231 7.50 38.22 -19.27
N GLN A 232 6.48 38.78 -18.61
CA GLN A 232 5.80 38.15 -17.47
C GLN A 232 5.14 36.85 -17.88
N GLU A 233 4.46 36.80 -19.02
CA GLU A 233 3.87 35.59 -19.58
C GLU A 233 4.93 34.51 -19.86
N MET A 234 6.04 34.89 -20.51
CA MET A 234 7.16 33.94 -20.73
C MET A 234 7.75 33.41 -19.43
N MET A 235 7.83 34.24 -18.38
CA MET A 235 8.30 33.83 -17.06
C MET A 235 7.32 32.81 -16.41
N ALA A 236 6.03 33.07 -16.50
CA ALA A 236 5.00 32.16 -15.96
C ALA A 236 5.01 30.81 -16.70
N VAL A 237 5.10 30.82 -18.03
CA VAL A 237 5.26 29.58 -18.83
C VAL A 237 6.52 28.81 -18.42
N GLY A 238 7.66 29.50 -18.29
CA GLY A 238 8.90 28.84 -17.86
C GLY A 238 8.83 28.22 -16.46
N ARG A 239 8.08 28.85 -15.54
CA ARG A 239 7.83 28.28 -14.19
C ARG A 239 6.87 27.09 -14.24
N LEU A 240 5.84 27.16 -15.08
CA LEU A 240 4.91 26.04 -15.28
C LEU A 240 5.63 24.82 -15.88
N GLU A 241 6.55 25.02 -16.82
CA GLU A 241 7.40 23.91 -17.33
C GLU A 241 8.28 23.33 -16.22
N LYS A 242 8.78 24.15 -15.30
CA LYS A 242 9.54 23.67 -14.15
C LYS A 242 8.65 22.87 -13.18
N PHE A 243 7.41 23.31 -12.96
CA PHE A 243 6.42 22.58 -12.18
C PHE A 243 6.18 21.17 -12.75
N TYR A 244 5.95 21.03 -14.07
CA TYR A 244 5.79 19.74 -14.70
C TYR A 244 7.01 18.84 -14.50
N LYS A 245 8.21 19.35 -14.71
CA LYS A 245 9.46 18.61 -14.48
C LYS A 245 9.66 18.15 -13.04
N GLN A 246 9.08 18.84 -12.07
CA GLN A 246 9.17 18.46 -10.66
C GLN A 246 8.05 17.53 -10.21
N SER A 247 6.85 17.71 -10.78
CA SER A 247 5.62 17.08 -10.26
C SER A 247 5.14 15.90 -11.10
N VAL A 248 5.53 15.80 -12.38
CA VAL A 248 5.10 14.73 -13.28
C VAL A 248 6.18 13.67 -13.40
N LEU A 249 5.86 12.44 -13.04
CA LEU A 249 6.82 11.33 -12.94
C LEU A 249 7.68 11.16 -14.20
N THR A 250 7.04 11.10 -15.39
CA THR A 250 7.76 10.88 -16.66
C THR A 250 8.69 12.02 -17.05
N GLU A 251 8.47 13.22 -16.52
CA GLU A 251 9.30 14.40 -16.77
C GLU A 251 10.39 14.64 -15.73
N GLN A 252 10.32 13.96 -14.58
CA GLN A 252 11.33 14.03 -13.53
C GLN A 252 12.67 13.47 -14.00
N GLU A 253 13.75 14.10 -13.54
CA GLU A 253 15.10 13.53 -13.62
C GLU A 253 15.17 12.26 -12.76
N PHE A 254 15.77 11.21 -13.29
CA PHE A 254 15.91 9.94 -12.59
C PHE A 254 16.88 10.06 -11.42
N ILE A 255 16.46 9.69 -10.23
CA ILE A 255 17.26 9.87 -9.00
C ILE A 255 18.60 9.15 -8.98
N LYS A 256 18.74 8.05 -9.76
CA LYS A 256 20.00 7.30 -9.88
C LYS A 256 20.90 7.82 -11.01
N ASP A 257 20.32 8.53 -11.99
CA ASP A 257 21.03 9.13 -13.13
C ASP A 257 20.30 10.38 -13.60
N SER A 258 20.72 11.56 -13.13
CA SER A 258 20.11 12.86 -13.46
C SER A 258 20.29 13.28 -14.92
N SER A 259 21.09 12.58 -15.72
CA SER A 259 21.19 12.81 -17.17
C SER A 259 19.99 12.28 -17.96
N LEU A 260 19.16 11.44 -17.33
CA LEU A 260 17.96 10.85 -17.88
C LEU A 260 16.71 11.37 -17.18
N THR A 261 15.62 11.53 -17.92
CA THR A 261 14.27 11.57 -17.34
C THR A 261 13.69 10.16 -17.31
N ILE A 262 12.67 9.94 -16.48
CA ILE A 262 11.95 8.65 -16.45
C ILE A 262 11.41 8.29 -17.84
N LYS A 263 10.91 9.28 -18.62
CA LYS A 263 10.50 9.08 -20.00
C LYS A 263 11.63 8.55 -20.89
N LYS A 264 12.80 9.17 -20.82
CA LYS A 264 13.96 8.71 -21.62
C LYS A 264 14.44 7.33 -21.19
N TYR A 265 14.36 7.02 -19.90
CA TYR A 265 14.67 5.69 -19.40
C TYR A 265 13.70 4.64 -19.96
N ALA A 266 12.39 4.94 -19.96
CA ALA A 266 11.39 4.08 -20.60
C ALA A 266 11.67 3.87 -22.10
N GLU A 267 12.05 4.93 -22.82
CA GLU A 267 12.42 4.88 -24.25
C GLU A 267 13.67 4.01 -24.50
N GLN A 268 14.66 4.05 -23.62
CA GLN A 268 15.86 3.21 -23.72
C GLN A 268 15.52 1.72 -23.56
N VAL A 269 14.75 1.37 -22.51
CA VAL A 269 14.34 -0.02 -22.24
C VAL A 269 13.39 -0.50 -23.35
N SER A 270 12.50 0.35 -23.84
CA SER A 270 11.63 0.05 -24.99
C SER A 270 12.44 -0.33 -26.23
N LYS A 271 13.48 0.44 -26.54
CA LYS A 271 14.36 0.16 -27.69
C LYS A 271 15.15 -1.13 -27.51
N GLU A 272 15.63 -1.40 -26.30
CA GLU A 272 16.37 -2.64 -25.98
C GLU A 272 15.50 -3.87 -26.20
N LEU A 273 14.24 -3.83 -25.73
CA LEU A 273 13.31 -4.96 -25.82
C LEU A 273 12.52 -4.99 -27.14
N GLY A 274 12.66 -3.96 -27.98
CA GLY A 274 11.90 -3.84 -29.22
C GLY A 274 10.39 -3.77 -29.00
N ASP A 275 9.96 -3.14 -27.90
CA ASP A 275 8.57 -2.97 -27.49
C ASP A 275 8.31 -1.49 -27.19
N THR A 276 7.06 -1.11 -26.91
CA THR A 276 6.70 0.24 -26.45
C THR A 276 6.27 0.19 -25.01
N ILE A 277 7.15 0.62 -24.08
CA ILE A 277 6.89 0.61 -22.65
C ILE A 277 6.48 2.02 -22.21
N THR A 278 5.33 2.13 -21.56
CA THR A 278 4.84 3.38 -20.98
C THR A 278 4.50 3.22 -19.50
N VAL A 279 4.74 4.26 -18.71
CA VAL A 279 4.24 4.37 -17.33
C VAL A 279 2.83 4.94 -17.41
N VAL A 280 1.83 4.15 -17.02
CA VAL A 280 0.41 4.51 -17.15
C VAL A 280 -0.06 5.30 -15.96
N ALA A 281 0.14 4.76 -14.76
CA ALA A 281 -0.35 5.33 -13.53
C ALA A 281 0.41 4.74 -12.33
N PHE A 282 0.20 5.32 -11.17
CA PHE A 282 0.71 4.75 -9.91
C PHE A 282 -0.22 5.10 -8.75
N ASP A 283 -0.09 4.32 -7.67
CA ASP A 283 -0.57 4.67 -6.33
C ASP A 283 0.61 4.75 -5.38
N ARG A 284 0.53 5.67 -4.45
CA ARG A 284 1.50 5.86 -3.39
C ARG A 284 0.75 6.04 -2.07
N LEU A 285 0.96 5.13 -1.14
CA LEU A 285 0.45 5.24 0.22
C LEU A 285 1.59 5.53 1.17
N VAL A 286 1.37 6.48 2.05
CA VAL A 286 2.29 6.79 3.16
C VAL A 286 1.54 6.52 4.44
N ARG A 287 2.14 5.74 5.32
CA ARG A 287 1.56 5.42 6.61
C ARG A 287 1.21 6.67 7.41
N GLY A 288 -0.03 6.79 7.84
CA GLY A 288 -0.52 7.86 8.70
C GLY A 288 -0.88 9.17 8.00
N GLU A 289 -0.91 9.21 6.64
CA GLU A 289 -1.41 10.35 5.85
C GLU A 289 -2.90 10.27 5.53
#